data_fea24af226f27f736832349b2fd4ecf2
#
_entry.id   fea24af226f27f736832349b2fd4ecf2
#
_cell.length_a   1.000
_cell.length_b   1.000
_cell.length_c   1.000
_cell.angle_alpha   90.00
_cell.angle_beta   90.00
_cell.angle_gamma   90.00
#
_symmetry.space_group_name_H-M   'P 1'
#
loop_
_entity.id
_entity.type
_entity.pdbx_description
1 polymer ?
#
loop_
_entity_poly.entity_id
_entity_poly.type
_entity_poly.pdbx_seq_one_letter_code
_entity_poly.pdbx_strand_id
1 'polypeptide(L)'
;MASIRIISELYYPEQNATGYFLTGIAEGLVNGNGAVSVLCAQPSYNQRGLRAPKFEERNGVVIRRCWSTTHDPKKIWGRLLNFITTSCSIGCRALFLIKLDDKVLVVTNPPLLPFLVRVICWMKRAKFILLVHDVYPDVFVPLGILKPTSPIYKMMSWLNGKLYVSANHVVALGRDMARLISEKSKGAASVSVISNWGNVDVIEPQTKQENALLQMLGLECKFVINYSGNHGRTHDLLTLVEAANKLQDEDAIHFLFIGEGSGKAEAVARVKALGLVNVTFRAFADRSELNISLNASDVSVLAFKKHMEGISVPSRLYNLMAAGKPILAVVDNASEVADVVREANIGVTVPPESPQLLAEQILHLKNDTALRNQMALNSRKEVLIKYSYSEIKQQYRDLFDSL
;
A
#
# COMPACT_ATOMS: atom_id res chain seq x y z
N MET A 1 -20.75 -24.77 10.36
CA MET A 1 -20.40 -23.35 10.51
C MET A 1 -19.80 -22.87 9.21
N ALA A 2 -20.17 -21.69 8.75
CA ALA A 2 -19.57 -21.05 7.59
C ALA A 2 -18.09 -20.82 7.84
N SER A 3 -17.23 -21.12 6.84
CA SER A 3 -15.78 -20.90 6.97
C SER A 3 -15.39 -19.60 6.27
N ILE A 4 -14.37 -18.95 6.80
CA ILE A 4 -13.77 -17.78 6.16
C ILE A 4 -12.66 -18.25 5.23
N ARG A 5 -12.75 -17.83 3.94
CA ARG A 5 -11.76 -18.16 2.91
C ARG A 5 -11.12 -16.86 2.40
N ILE A 6 -9.82 -16.74 2.50
CA ILE A 6 -9.09 -15.63 1.90
C ILE A 6 -8.34 -16.14 0.67
N ILE A 7 -8.54 -15.48 -0.46
CA ILE A 7 -7.98 -15.88 -1.75
C ILE A 7 -7.14 -14.74 -2.31
N SER A 8 -5.85 -15.00 -2.51
CA SER A 8 -4.89 -14.00 -3.00
C SER A 8 -3.73 -14.67 -3.71
N GLU A 9 -3.03 -13.96 -4.58
CA GLU A 9 -1.72 -14.40 -5.07
C GLU A 9 -0.69 -14.39 -3.94
N LEU A 10 -0.65 -13.28 -3.19
CA LEU A 10 0.39 -12.97 -2.21
C LEU A 10 -0.10 -13.21 -0.78
N TYR A 11 0.66 -13.95 -0.02
CA TYR A 11 0.42 -14.24 1.38
C TYR A 11 1.76 -14.58 2.07
N TYR A 12 1.76 -14.84 3.38
CA TYR A 12 2.93 -15.30 4.09
C TYR A 12 3.65 -16.47 3.34
N PRO A 13 4.99 -16.48 3.20
CA PRO A 13 5.99 -15.59 3.86
C PRO A 13 6.33 -14.30 3.08
N GLU A 14 5.57 -13.92 2.06
CA GLU A 14 5.83 -12.69 1.31
C GLU A 14 5.76 -11.45 2.22
N GLN A 15 6.81 -10.63 2.15
CA GLN A 15 6.95 -9.45 3.01
C GLN A 15 6.48 -8.14 2.35
N ASN A 16 5.92 -8.22 1.14
CA ASN A 16 5.31 -7.04 0.52
C ASN A 16 4.02 -6.61 1.26
N ALA A 17 3.55 -5.40 0.98
CA ALA A 17 2.39 -4.84 1.67
C ALA A 17 1.16 -5.76 1.61
N THR A 18 0.81 -6.28 0.42
CA THR A 18 -0.36 -7.16 0.23
C THR A 18 -0.25 -8.43 1.09
N GLY A 19 0.89 -9.14 1.02
CA GLY A 19 1.11 -10.36 1.80
C GLY A 19 1.06 -10.08 3.31
N TYR A 20 1.68 -8.99 3.75
CA TYR A 20 1.69 -8.59 5.16
C TYR A 20 0.28 -8.30 5.70
N PHE A 21 -0.48 -7.45 5.02
CA PHE A 21 -1.82 -7.07 5.48
C PHE A 21 -2.80 -8.24 5.42
N LEU A 22 -2.77 -9.05 4.37
CA LEU A 22 -3.64 -10.23 4.30
C LEU A 22 -3.30 -11.27 5.36
N THR A 23 -2.02 -11.43 5.72
CA THR A 23 -1.61 -12.30 6.83
C THR A 23 -2.24 -11.80 8.14
N GLY A 24 -2.12 -10.50 8.44
CA GLY A 24 -2.73 -9.91 9.63
C GLY A 24 -4.26 -10.02 9.62
N ILE A 25 -4.93 -9.78 8.49
CA ILE A 25 -6.39 -9.95 8.37
C ILE A 25 -6.79 -11.40 8.67
N ALA A 26 -6.12 -12.38 8.05
CA ALA A 26 -6.43 -13.79 8.26
C ALA A 26 -6.23 -14.22 9.72
N GLU A 27 -5.07 -13.89 10.30
CA GLU A 27 -4.76 -14.19 11.70
C GLU A 27 -5.70 -13.44 12.67
N GLY A 28 -6.09 -12.21 12.30
CA GLY A 28 -7.05 -11.41 13.06
C GLY A 28 -8.46 -11.98 13.10
N LEU A 29 -8.87 -12.75 12.09
CA LEU A 29 -10.18 -13.39 12.00
C LEU A 29 -10.23 -14.77 12.68
N VAL A 30 -9.10 -15.32 13.09
CA VAL A 30 -9.05 -16.53 13.94
C VAL A 30 -9.71 -16.25 15.29
N ASN A 31 -10.38 -17.25 15.85
CA ASN A 31 -11.20 -17.16 17.08
C ASN A 31 -12.52 -16.37 16.93
N GLY A 32 -12.92 -16.04 15.69
CA GLY A 32 -14.29 -15.63 15.37
C GLY A 32 -15.19 -16.85 15.06
N ASN A 33 -16.33 -16.58 14.42
CA ASN A 33 -17.36 -17.58 14.12
C ASN A 33 -17.02 -18.46 12.89
N GLY A 34 -15.86 -19.12 12.86
CA GLY A 34 -15.54 -20.06 11.76
C GLY A 34 -14.07 -20.38 11.58
N ALA A 35 -13.76 -21.48 10.88
CA ALA A 35 -12.40 -21.83 10.51
C ALA A 35 -11.88 -20.86 9.43
N VAL A 36 -10.66 -20.34 9.61
CA VAL A 36 -10.01 -19.45 8.65
C VAL A 36 -9.03 -20.24 7.78
N SER A 37 -9.15 -20.08 6.46
CA SER A 37 -8.20 -20.68 5.53
C SER A 37 -7.82 -19.72 4.41
N VAL A 38 -6.58 -19.85 3.94
CA VAL A 38 -6.01 -19.05 2.87
C VAL A 38 -5.64 -19.93 1.69
N LEU A 39 -6.02 -19.51 0.50
CA LEU A 39 -5.61 -20.08 -0.76
C LEU A 39 -4.76 -19.05 -1.51
N CYS A 40 -3.47 -19.34 -1.71
CA CYS A 40 -2.53 -18.40 -2.31
C CYS A 40 -1.59 -19.10 -3.30
N ALA A 41 -0.75 -18.30 -3.98
CA ALA A 41 0.34 -18.84 -4.80
C ALA A 41 1.57 -19.19 -3.95
N GLN A 42 2.57 -19.85 -4.57
CA GLN A 42 3.91 -19.97 -4.02
C GLN A 42 4.58 -18.59 -3.99
N PRO A 43 5.51 -18.33 -3.05
CA PRO A 43 6.25 -17.08 -3.00
C PRO A 43 6.92 -16.76 -4.33
N SER A 44 6.65 -15.57 -4.86
CA SER A 44 7.07 -15.19 -6.22
C SER A 44 7.63 -13.77 -6.34
N TYR A 45 7.43 -12.94 -5.33
CA TYR A 45 7.77 -11.51 -5.42
C TYR A 45 9.15 -11.19 -4.83
N ASN A 46 9.31 -11.27 -3.51
CA ASN A 46 10.58 -10.95 -2.83
C ASN A 46 11.47 -12.17 -2.58
N GLN A 47 10.88 -13.36 -2.59
CA GLN A 47 11.57 -14.63 -2.27
C GLN A 47 11.48 -15.60 -3.44
N ARG A 48 11.89 -15.15 -4.63
CA ARG A 48 11.91 -15.98 -5.82
C ARG A 48 12.85 -17.19 -5.62
N GLY A 49 12.32 -18.38 -5.88
CA GLY A 49 13.04 -19.63 -5.72
C GLY A 49 12.85 -20.30 -4.35
N LEU A 50 12.32 -19.60 -3.35
CA LEU A 50 11.91 -20.22 -2.10
C LEU A 50 10.63 -21.03 -2.34
N ARG A 51 10.67 -22.33 -2.03
CA ARG A 51 9.48 -23.18 -2.03
C ARG A 51 8.95 -23.28 -0.61
N ALA A 52 7.84 -22.62 -0.34
CA ALA A 52 7.11 -22.80 0.90
C ALA A 52 6.27 -24.10 0.86
N PRO A 53 5.94 -24.72 2.01
CA PRO A 53 5.08 -25.90 2.06
C PRO A 53 3.78 -25.72 1.30
N LYS A 54 3.32 -26.76 0.58
CA LYS A 54 2.02 -26.70 -0.13
C LYS A 54 0.83 -26.59 0.83
N PHE A 55 1.00 -27.13 2.03
CA PHE A 55 0.04 -27.08 3.13
C PHE A 55 0.78 -26.70 4.40
N GLU A 56 0.24 -25.78 5.15
CA GLU A 56 0.81 -25.27 6.39
C GLU A 56 -0.30 -24.75 7.28
N GLU A 57 -0.16 -24.90 8.59
CA GLU A 57 -0.99 -24.24 9.57
C GLU A 57 -0.13 -23.25 10.36
N ARG A 58 -0.60 -22.00 10.46
CA ARG A 58 0.10 -20.94 11.16
C ARG A 58 -0.90 -20.06 11.89
N ASN A 59 -0.70 -19.86 13.19
CA ASN A 59 -1.52 -18.99 14.04
C ASN A 59 -3.05 -19.27 13.88
N GLY A 60 -3.42 -20.56 13.74
CA GLY A 60 -4.81 -20.98 13.55
C GLY A 60 -5.34 -20.80 12.11
N VAL A 61 -4.52 -20.37 11.17
CA VAL A 61 -4.87 -20.22 9.75
C VAL A 61 -4.34 -21.39 8.93
N VAL A 62 -5.24 -22.07 8.20
CA VAL A 62 -4.87 -23.15 7.28
C VAL A 62 -4.47 -22.57 5.92
N ILE A 63 -3.19 -22.67 5.55
CA ILE A 63 -2.63 -22.13 4.32
C ILE A 63 -2.48 -23.23 3.27
N ARG A 64 -3.00 -23.00 2.07
CA ARG A 64 -2.87 -23.87 0.91
C ARG A 64 -2.26 -23.11 -0.25
N ARG A 65 -1.10 -23.57 -0.75
CA ARG A 65 -0.38 -22.90 -1.83
C ARG A 65 -0.54 -23.62 -3.16
N CYS A 66 -0.94 -22.85 -4.17
CA CYS A 66 -1.09 -23.28 -5.55
C CYS A 66 0.21 -23.07 -6.32
N TRP A 67 0.37 -23.85 -7.38
CA TRP A 67 1.43 -23.64 -8.35
C TRP A 67 1.14 -22.39 -9.20
N SER A 68 2.21 -21.69 -9.58
CA SER A 68 2.17 -20.61 -10.55
C SER A 68 3.47 -20.57 -11.36
N THR A 69 3.43 -19.99 -12.55
CA THR A 69 4.66 -19.68 -13.29
C THR A 69 5.39 -18.52 -12.67
N THR A 70 6.72 -18.49 -12.83
CA THR A 70 7.61 -17.46 -12.26
C THR A 70 8.45 -16.79 -13.36
N HIS A 71 7.82 -16.47 -14.50
CA HIS A 71 8.48 -15.74 -15.59
C HIS A 71 8.93 -14.35 -15.13
N ASP A 72 9.93 -13.79 -15.83
CA ASP A 72 10.45 -12.46 -15.52
C ASP A 72 9.34 -11.38 -15.60
N PRO A 73 8.96 -10.72 -14.51
CA PRO A 73 7.89 -9.71 -14.50
C PRO A 73 8.33 -8.36 -15.11
N LYS A 74 9.61 -8.20 -15.46
CA LYS A 74 10.06 -7.05 -16.24
C LYS A 74 9.54 -7.13 -17.67
N LYS A 75 9.31 -8.35 -18.18
CA LYS A 75 8.71 -8.60 -19.52
C LYS A 75 7.19 -8.63 -19.39
N ILE A 76 6.49 -7.84 -20.19
CA ILE A 76 5.01 -7.75 -20.18
C ILE A 76 4.36 -9.13 -20.36
N TRP A 77 4.84 -9.94 -21.31
CA TRP A 77 4.32 -11.29 -21.55
C TRP A 77 4.55 -12.24 -20.39
N GLY A 78 5.73 -12.16 -19.73
CA GLY A 78 6.02 -12.96 -18.55
C GLY A 78 5.07 -12.62 -17.38
N ARG A 79 4.79 -11.35 -17.18
CA ARG A 79 3.84 -10.87 -16.18
C ARG A 79 2.40 -11.33 -16.47
N LEU A 80 1.97 -11.23 -17.72
CA LEU A 80 0.63 -11.67 -18.15
C LEU A 80 0.46 -13.18 -17.96
N LEU A 81 1.44 -14.00 -18.38
CA LEU A 81 1.42 -15.44 -18.17
C LEU A 81 1.37 -15.81 -16.69
N ASN A 82 2.15 -15.13 -15.85
CA ASN A 82 2.09 -15.35 -14.41
C ASN A 82 0.69 -15.05 -13.86
N PHE A 83 0.05 -13.95 -14.25
CA PHE A 83 -1.31 -13.61 -13.82
C PHE A 83 -2.34 -14.65 -14.24
N ILE A 84 -2.28 -15.12 -15.49
CA ILE A 84 -3.20 -16.12 -16.01
C ILE A 84 -3.01 -17.45 -15.28
N THR A 85 -1.78 -17.97 -15.20
CA THR A 85 -1.51 -19.26 -14.58
C THR A 85 -1.81 -19.26 -13.09
N THR A 86 -1.49 -18.19 -12.38
CA THR A 86 -1.83 -18.01 -10.97
C THR A 86 -3.34 -17.99 -10.77
N SER A 87 -4.06 -17.18 -11.55
CA SER A 87 -5.52 -17.06 -11.44
C SER A 87 -6.22 -18.39 -11.75
N CYS A 88 -5.80 -19.10 -12.81
CA CYS A 88 -6.36 -20.40 -13.17
C CYS A 88 -6.07 -21.46 -12.11
N SER A 89 -4.84 -21.55 -11.63
CA SER A 89 -4.43 -22.54 -10.62
C SER A 89 -5.19 -22.33 -9.30
N ILE A 90 -5.28 -21.09 -8.83
CA ILE A 90 -6.06 -20.73 -7.63
C ILE A 90 -7.56 -20.97 -7.89
N GLY A 91 -8.10 -20.56 -9.03
CA GLY A 91 -9.50 -20.75 -9.39
C GLY A 91 -9.91 -22.22 -9.43
N CYS A 92 -9.13 -23.07 -10.09
CA CYS A 92 -9.37 -24.51 -10.09
C CYS A 92 -9.41 -25.10 -8.67
N ARG A 93 -8.50 -24.68 -7.81
CA ARG A 93 -8.48 -25.17 -6.41
C ARG A 93 -9.62 -24.60 -5.59
N ALA A 94 -9.98 -23.35 -5.80
CA ALA A 94 -11.11 -22.68 -5.15
C ALA A 94 -12.44 -23.39 -5.42
N LEU A 95 -12.64 -23.89 -6.64
CA LEU A 95 -13.85 -24.64 -7.03
C LEU A 95 -14.13 -25.84 -6.12
N PHE A 96 -13.08 -26.51 -5.62
CA PHE A 96 -13.20 -27.66 -4.72
C PHE A 96 -13.20 -27.26 -3.23
N LEU A 97 -12.65 -26.09 -2.89
CA LEU A 97 -12.50 -25.68 -1.49
C LEU A 97 -13.67 -24.82 -0.99
N ILE A 98 -14.25 -23.99 -1.86
CA ILE A 98 -15.38 -23.14 -1.50
C ILE A 98 -16.64 -24.00 -1.34
N LYS A 99 -17.30 -23.82 -0.22
CA LYS A 99 -18.55 -24.52 0.13
C LYS A 99 -19.70 -23.53 0.23
N LEU A 100 -20.92 -24.09 0.37
CA LEU A 100 -22.13 -23.32 0.65
C LEU A 100 -21.91 -22.44 1.91
N ASP A 101 -22.37 -21.21 1.85
CA ASP A 101 -22.34 -20.20 2.91
C ASP A 101 -20.93 -19.77 3.38
N ASP A 102 -19.85 -20.26 2.75
CA ASP A 102 -18.51 -19.72 3.04
C ASP A 102 -18.45 -18.22 2.75
N LYS A 103 -17.74 -17.47 3.61
CA LYS A 103 -17.42 -16.05 3.42
C LYS A 103 -16.05 -15.94 2.75
N VAL A 104 -16.02 -15.48 1.50
CA VAL A 104 -14.83 -15.53 0.65
C VAL A 104 -14.32 -14.13 0.38
N LEU A 105 -13.19 -13.77 1.00
CA LEU A 105 -12.47 -12.52 0.76
C LEU A 105 -11.47 -12.69 -0.38
N VAL A 106 -11.56 -11.86 -1.40
CA VAL A 106 -10.64 -11.86 -2.55
C VAL A 106 -10.05 -10.48 -2.78
N VAL A 107 -8.77 -10.40 -3.11
CA VAL A 107 -8.09 -9.14 -3.45
C VAL A 107 -8.10 -8.90 -4.95
N THR A 108 -8.04 -7.63 -5.36
CA THR A 108 -8.00 -7.23 -6.78
C THR A 108 -6.71 -7.59 -7.52
N ASN A 109 -5.70 -8.11 -6.87
CA ASN A 109 -4.43 -8.53 -7.50
C ASN A 109 -4.23 -10.07 -7.37
N PRO A 110 -4.08 -10.81 -8.48
CA PRO A 110 -4.07 -10.38 -9.90
C PRO A 110 -5.48 -10.05 -10.44
N PRO A 111 -5.59 -9.13 -11.44
CA PRO A 111 -6.87 -8.55 -11.85
C PRO A 111 -7.94 -9.54 -12.33
N LEU A 112 -7.55 -10.71 -12.84
CA LEU A 112 -8.46 -11.75 -13.34
C LEU A 112 -9.06 -12.59 -12.20
N LEU A 113 -8.35 -12.76 -11.09
CA LEU A 113 -8.71 -13.66 -9.99
C LEU A 113 -10.08 -13.34 -9.39
N PRO A 114 -10.46 -12.08 -9.10
CA PRO A 114 -11.77 -11.77 -8.53
C PRO A 114 -12.94 -12.21 -9.41
N PHE A 115 -12.82 -12.11 -10.73
CA PHE A 115 -13.87 -12.55 -11.65
C PHE A 115 -14.09 -14.06 -11.61
N LEU A 116 -13.01 -14.85 -11.60
CA LEU A 116 -13.08 -16.30 -11.50
C LEU A 116 -13.70 -16.72 -10.17
N VAL A 117 -13.24 -16.14 -9.07
CA VAL A 117 -13.75 -16.48 -7.74
C VAL A 117 -15.20 -16.03 -7.56
N ARG A 118 -15.59 -14.88 -8.15
CA ARG A 118 -17.00 -14.44 -8.13
C ARG A 118 -17.94 -15.46 -8.79
N VAL A 119 -17.54 -16.02 -9.94
CA VAL A 119 -18.34 -17.08 -10.61
C VAL A 119 -18.45 -18.32 -9.73
N ILE A 120 -17.34 -18.73 -9.09
CA ILE A 120 -17.33 -19.89 -8.19
C ILE A 120 -18.22 -19.64 -6.97
N CYS A 121 -18.14 -18.46 -6.34
CA CYS A 121 -18.99 -18.10 -5.22
C CYS A 121 -20.49 -18.13 -5.61
N TRP A 122 -20.84 -17.64 -6.79
CA TRP A 122 -22.21 -17.71 -7.30
C TRP A 122 -22.67 -19.17 -7.46
N MET A 123 -21.86 -20.04 -8.08
CA MET A 123 -22.17 -21.46 -8.24
C MET A 123 -22.32 -22.20 -6.90
N LYS A 124 -21.52 -21.83 -5.92
CA LYS A 124 -21.49 -22.46 -4.59
C LYS A 124 -22.41 -21.78 -3.57
N ARG A 125 -23.11 -20.71 -3.94
CA ARG A 125 -23.92 -19.86 -3.04
C ARG A 125 -23.12 -19.38 -1.82
N ALA A 126 -21.81 -19.08 -2.05
CA ALA A 126 -20.92 -18.50 -1.05
C ALA A 126 -20.97 -16.97 -1.12
N LYS A 127 -20.72 -16.29 -0.01
CA LYS A 127 -20.65 -14.83 0.04
C LYS A 127 -19.32 -14.33 -0.51
N PHE A 128 -19.37 -13.47 -1.53
CA PHE A 128 -18.20 -12.90 -2.19
C PHE A 128 -17.92 -11.50 -1.65
N ILE A 129 -16.76 -11.33 -1.01
CA ILE A 129 -16.27 -10.06 -0.45
C ILE A 129 -15.04 -9.65 -1.24
N LEU A 130 -15.03 -8.44 -1.78
CA LEU A 130 -13.94 -7.93 -2.58
C LEU A 130 -13.13 -6.89 -1.80
N LEU A 131 -11.85 -7.15 -1.56
CA LEU A 131 -10.91 -6.18 -1.01
C LEU A 131 -10.15 -5.50 -2.16
N VAL A 132 -10.34 -4.19 -2.30
CA VAL A 132 -9.74 -3.41 -3.39
C VAL A 132 -8.44 -2.79 -2.93
N HIS A 133 -7.31 -3.31 -3.43
CA HIS A 133 -5.98 -2.71 -3.21
C HIS A 133 -5.66 -1.67 -4.28
N ASP A 134 -5.95 -2.00 -5.54
CA ASP A 134 -5.80 -1.09 -6.69
C ASP A 134 -7.09 -1.13 -7.52
N VAL A 135 -7.52 0.04 -8.00
CA VAL A 135 -8.69 0.14 -8.87
C VAL A 135 -8.26 -0.05 -10.32
N TYR A 136 -8.75 -1.14 -10.92
CA TYR A 136 -8.54 -1.44 -12.34
C TYR A 136 -9.72 -0.96 -13.19
N PRO A 137 -9.47 -0.46 -14.41
CA PRO A 137 -8.18 -0.28 -15.06
C PRO A 137 -7.48 1.05 -14.74
N ASP A 138 -7.97 1.82 -13.80
CA ASP A 138 -7.56 3.21 -13.53
C ASP A 138 -6.08 3.31 -13.20
N VAL A 139 -5.51 2.35 -12.49
CA VAL A 139 -4.08 2.30 -12.17
C VAL A 139 -3.17 2.31 -13.41
N PHE A 140 -3.68 1.92 -14.57
CA PHE A 140 -2.92 1.92 -15.82
C PHE A 140 -2.83 3.31 -16.49
N VAL A 141 -3.68 4.26 -16.08
CA VAL A 141 -3.72 5.60 -16.67
C VAL A 141 -2.51 6.44 -16.25
N PRO A 142 -2.23 6.66 -14.96
CA PRO A 142 -1.06 7.43 -14.52
C PRO A 142 0.26 6.72 -14.86
N LEU A 143 0.23 5.42 -15.17
CA LEU A 143 1.38 4.68 -15.69
C LEU A 143 1.60 4.85 -17.20
N GLY A 144 0.71 5.55 -17.90
CA GLY A 144 0.78 5.75 -19.36
C GLY A 144 0.51 4.47 -20.19
N ILE A 145 -0.04 3.41 -19.56
CA ILE A 145 -0.29 2.11 -20.22
C ILE A 145 -1.60 2.15 -21.01
N LEU A 146 -2.63 2.79 -20.46
CA LEU A 146 -3.94 2.93 -21.09
C LEU A 146 -4.42 4.38 -21.03
N LYS A 147 -5.14 4.79 -22.08
CA LYS A 147 -5.85 6.07 -22.09
C LYS A 147 -7.30 5.86 -21.65
N PRO A 148 -7.92 6.78 -20.87
CA PRO A 148 -9.32 6.66 -20.44
C PRO A 148 -10.31 6.59 -21.62
N THR A 149 -9.94 7.14 -22.76
CA THR A 149 -10.74 7.13 -23.99
C THR A 149 -10.69 5.79 -24.75
N SER A 150 -9.73 4.91 -24.43
CA SER A 150 -9.54 3.66 -25.20
C SER A 150 -10.70 2.68 -24.98
N PRO A 151 -11.12 1.92 -26.01
CA PRO A 151 -12.16 0.89 -25.89
C PRO A 151 -11.85 -0.15 -24.82
N ILE A 152 -10.57 -0.54 -24.71
CA ILE A 152 -10.10 -1.51 -23.71
C ILE A 152 -10.33 -0.97 -22.29
N TYR A 153 -9.96 0.28 -22.02
CA TYR A 153 -10.22 0.91 -20.72
C TYR A 153 -11.71 0.91 -20.40
N LYS A 154 -12.55 1.35 -21.33
CA LYS A 154 -14.02 1.41 -21.15
C LYS A 154 -14.62 0.03 -20.86
N MET A 155 -14.21 -0.99 -21.60
CA MET A 155 -14.63 -2.36 -21.40
C MET A 155 -14.20 -2.88 -20.02
N MET A 156 -12.92 -2.72 -19.63
CA MET A 156 -12.42 -3.14 -18.32
C MET A 156 -13.10 -2.38 -17.19
N SER A 157 -13.32 -1.08 -17.33
CA SER A 157 -14.02 -0.26 -16.33
C SER A 157 -15.46 -0.72 -16.15
N TRP A 158 -16.17 -1.04 -17.23
CA TRP A 158 -17.52 -1.60 -17.18
C TRP A 158 -17.55 -2.97 -16.49
N LEU A 159 -16.61 -3.87 -16.82
CA LEU A 159 -16.50 -5.19 -16.19
C LEU A 159 -16.24 -5.06 -14.69
N ASN A 160 -15.32 -4.18 -14.26
CA ASN A 160 -15.06 -3.95 -12.84
C ASN A 160 -16.26 -3.33 -12.13
N GLY A 161 -16.98 -2.39 -12.77
CA GLY A 161 -18.24 -1.86 -12.24
C GLY A 161 -19.27 -2.98 -11.98
N LYS A 162 -19.41 -3.93 -12.91
CA LYS A 162 -20.27 -5.11 -12.71
C LYS A 162 -19.78 -6.03 -11.60
N LEU A 163 -18.46 -6.21 -11.48
CA LEU A 163 -17.85 -6.99 -10.39
C LEU A 163 -18.20 -6.37 -9.03
N TYR A 164 -18.05 -5.04 -8.87
CA TYR A 164 -18.39 -4.32 -7.63
C TYR A 164 -19.87 -4.50 -7.25
N VAL A 165 -20.78 -4.30 -8.18
CA VAL A 165 -22.23 -4.51 -7.96
C VAL A 165 -22.54 -5.96 -7.58
N SER A 166 -21.81 -6.93 -8.12
CA SER A 166 -22.06 -8.34 -7.87
C SER A 166 -21.49 -8.86 -6.54
N ALA A 167 -20.65 -8.09 -5.88
CA ALA A 167 -20.09 -8.45 -4.58
C ALA A 167 -21.15 -8.32 -3.47
N ASN A 168 -21.15 -9.23 -2.51
CA ASN A 168 -21.96 -9.08 -1.29
C ASN A 168 -21.45 -7.89 -0.47
N HIS A 169 -20.16 -7.63 -0.52
CA HIS A 169 -19.55 -6.45 0.07
C HIS A 169 -18.21 -6.10 -0.60
N VAL A 170 -17.91 -4.80 -0.70
CA VAL A 170 -16.63 -4.29 -1.20
C VAL A 170 -15.92 -3.52 -0.09
N VAL A 171 -14.68 -3.85 0.18
CA VAL A 171 -13.82 -3.12 1.12
C VAL A 171 -12.88 -2.24 0.33
N ALA A 172 -12.96 -0.93 0.54
CA ALA A 172 -12.05 0.08 0.01
C ALA A 172 -11.04 0.49 1.10
N LEU A 173 -9.82 0.86 0.70
CA LEU A 173 -8.76 1.25 1.64
C LEU A 173 -8.80 2.74 2.01
N GLY A 174 -9.61 3.54 1.33
CA GLY A 174 -9.78 4.97 1.57
C GLY A 174 -11.12 5.49 1.05
N ARG A 175 -11.50 6.68 1.52
CA ARG A 175 -12.78 7.34 1.15
C ARG A 175 -12.81 7.74 -0.32
N ASP A 176 -11.69 8.17 -0.86
CA ASP A 176 -11.52 8.50 -2.28
C ASP A 176 -11.68 7.25 -3.16
N MET A 177 -11.12 6.12 -2.75
CA MET A 177 -11.30 4.83 -3.41
C MET A 177 -12.78 4.39 -3.35
N ALA A 178 -13.43 4.54 -2.20
CA ALA A 178 -14.84 4.20 -2.04
C ALA A 178 -15.73 5.09 -2.95
N ARG A 179 -15.42 6.38 -3.11
CA ARG A 179 -16.09 7.27 -4.07
C ARG A 179 -15.95 6.76 -5.49
N LEU A 180 -14.71 6.45 -5.92
CA LEU A 180 -14.44 5.94 -7.27
C LEU A 180 -15.18 4.60 -7.55
N ILE A 181 -15.21 3.69 -6.57
CA ILE A 181 -15.96 2.42 -6.67
C ILE A 181 -17.47 2.69 -6.77
N SER A 182 -18.00 3.62 -5.98
CA SER A 182 -19.41 4.01 -6.02
C SER A 182 -19.77 4.60 -7.38
N GLU A 183 -18.96 5.48 -7.94
CA GLU A 183 -19.14 6.04 -9.28
C GLU A 183 -19.18 4.94 -10.36
N LYS A 184 -18.20 4.02 -10.34
CA LYS A 184 -18.13 2.90 -11.30
C LYS A 184 -19.28 1.92 -11.18
N SER A 185 -19.81 1.72 -9.99
CA SER A 185 -20.96 0.87 -9.70
C SER A 185 -22.30 1.61 -9.80
N LYS A 186 -22.30 2.92 -10.09
CA LYS A 186 -23.47 3.81 -10.11
C LYS A 186 -24.24 3.77 -8.78
N GLY A 187 -23.52 3.72 -7.66
CA GLY A 187 -24.07 3.66 -6.32
C GLY A 187 -24.69 2.31 -5.90
N ALA A 188 -24.60 1.29 -6.76
CA ALA A 188 -25.27 -0.01 -6.49
C ALA A 188 -24.42 -1.00 -5.68
N ALA A 189 -23.12 -0.75 -5.48
CA ALA A 189 -22.25 -1.60 -4.68
C ALA A 189 -22.37 -1.26 -3.18
N SER A 190 -22.41 -2.28 -2.32
CA SER A 190 -22.25 -2.12 -0.87
C SER A 190 -20.75 -1.94 -0.58
N VAL A 191 -20.35 -0.74 -0.15
CA VAL A 191 -18.93 -0.39 0.07
C VAL A 191 -18.73 0.10 1.49
N SER A 192 -17.69 -0.41 2.16
CA SER A 192 -17.16 0.18 3.40
C SER A 192 -15.67 0.53 3.24
N VAL A 193 -15.22 1.45 4.07
CA VAL A 193 -13.79 1.82 4.14
C VAL A 193 -13.19 1.13 5.34
N ILE A 194 -12.23 0.23 5.10
CA ILE A 194 -11.36 -0.35 6.13
C ILE A 194 -9.93 -0.16 5.67
N SER A 195 -9.21 0.74 6.31
CA SER A 195 -7.85 1.10 5.92
C SER A 195 -6.83 0.01 6.28
N ASN A 196 -5.61 0.16 5.79
CA ASN A 196 -4.47 -0.56 6.34
C ASN A 196 -4.10 0.02 7.71
N TRP A 197 -3.17 -0.61 8.43
CA TRP A 197 -2.74 -0.20 9.78
C TRP A 197 -1.26 0.13 9.85
N GLY A 198 -0.87 0.89 10.87
CA GLY A 198 0.51 1.10 11.27
C GLY A 198 0.98 0.00 12.22
N ASN A 199 2.22 -0.44 12.07
CA ASN A 199 2.82 -1.44 12.97
C ASN A 199 3.32 -0.76 14.26
N VAL A 200 2.37 -0.31 15.08
CA VAL A 200 2.62 0.49 16.28
C VAL A 200 3.35 -0.25 17.40
N ASP A 201 3.36 -1.59 17.35
CA ASP A 201 4.05 -2.46 18.30
C ASP A 201 5.55 -2.60 18.02
N VAL A 202 5.97 -2.31 16.77
CA VAL A 202 7.38 -2.41 16.33
C VAL A 202 7.96 -1.04 16.01
N ILE A 203 7.12 -0.14 15.50
CA ILE A 203 7.54 1.22 15.15
C ILE A 203 7.20 2.15 16.30
N GLU A 204 8.24 2.68 16.93
CA GLU A 204 8.14 3.64 18.01
C GLU A 204 8.86 4.94 17.66
N PRO A 205 8.34 6.11 18.07
CA PRO A 205 9.04 7.37 17.91
C PRO A 205 10.41 7.33 18.58
N GLN A 206 11.45 7.73 17.87
CA GLN A 206 12.82 7.83 18.37
C GLN A 206 13.39 9.22 18.13
N THR A 207 14.31 9.64 19.00
CA THR A 207 15.05 10.86 18.80
C THR A 207 16.02 10.71 17.62
N LYS A 208 16.16 11.76 16.85
CA LYS A 208 17.03 11.77 15.69
C LYS A 208 18.51 11.62 16.07
N GLN A 209 18.91 12.19 17.19
CA GLN A 209 20.28 12.17 17.68
C GLN A 209 20.78 10.76 17.98
N GLU A 210 19.90 9.85 18.37
CA GLU A 210 20.20 8.46 18.66
C GLU A 210 20.06 7.53 17.45
N ASN A 211 19.68 8.07 16.29
CA ASN A 211 19.44 7.28 15.11
C ASN A 211 20.77 6.81 14.47
N ALA A 212 21.06 5.52 14.60
CA ALA A 212 22.31 4.91 14.10
C ALA A 212 22.53 5.10 12.59
N LEU A 213 21.46 5.16 11.78
CA LEU A 213 21.57 5.40 10.34
C LEU A 213 22.04 6.82 10.05
N LEU A 214 21.49 7.82 10.75
CA LEU A 214 21.90 9.21 10.57
C LEU A 214 23.34 9.44 11.03
N GLN A 215 23.74 8.85 12.16
CA GLN A 215 25.13 8.88 12.64
C GLN A 215 26.09 8.28 11.62
N MET A 216 25.77 7.10 11.09
CA MET A 216 26.57 6.43 10.06
C MET A 216 26.72 7.28 8.77
N LEU A 217 25.71 8.09 8.44
CA LEU A 217 25.71 8.95 7.26
C LEU A 217 26.25 10.37 7.53
N GLY A 218 26.55 10.75 8.78
CA GLY A 218 26.94 12.10 9.17
C GLY A 218 25.82 13.12 8.99
N LEU A 219 24.56 12.70 9.16
CA LEU A 219 23.35 13.51 8.92
C LEU A 219 22.62 13.90 10.21
N GLU A 220 23.13 13.54 11.37
CA GLU A 220 22.49 13.80 12.66
C GLU A 220 22.27 15.30 12.94
N CYS A 221 23.14 16.16 12.42
CA CYS A 221 23.04 17.62 12.54
C CYS A 221 22.27 18.29 11.37
N LYS A 222 21.88 17.54 10.33
CA LYS A 222 21.14 18.08 9.17
C LYS A 222 19.62 18.03 9.44
N PHE A 223 18.87 18.89 8.81
CA PHE A 223 17.42 18.77 8.69
C PHE A 223 17.09 17.75 7.60
N VAL A 224 16.66 16.56 8.00
CA VAL A 224 16.52 15.42 7.10
C VAL A 224 15.09 15.24 6.63
N ILE A 225 14.89 15.29 5.33
CA ILE A 225 13.66 14.94 4.61
C ILE A 225 13.81 13.51 4.14
N ASN A 226 13.03 12.57 4.72
CA ASN A 226 13.17 11.15 4.46
C ASN A 226 12.01 10.61 3.61
N TYR A 227 12.35 10.04 2.47
CA TYR A 227 11.45 9.22 1.67
C TYR A 227 11.85 7.74 1.84
N SER A 228 11.15 7.00 2.69
CA SER A 228 11.39 5.57 2.93
C SER A 228 10.28 4.72 2.34
N GLY A 229 10.61 3.81 1.40
CA GLY A 229 9.66 2.89 0.81
C GLY A 229 9.94 2.51 -0.64
N ASN A 230 8.93 1.92 -1.31
CA ASN A 230 9.04 1.55 -2.71
C ASN A 230 9.20 2.77 -3.62
N HIS A 231 10.21 2.75 -4.48
CA HIS A 231 10.48 3.75 -5.53
C HIS A 231 9.77 3.33 -6.84
N GLY A 232 8.46 3.04 -6.74
CA GLY A 232 7.66 2.52 -7.85
C GLY A 232 7.31 3.57 -8.91
N ARG A 233 6.73 3.12 -10.03
CA ARG A 233 6.35 3.98 -11.15
C ARG A 233 5.23 4.98 -10.83
N THR A 234 4.44 4.71 -9.80
CA THR A 234 3.35 5.59 -9.33
C THR A 234 3.82 6.66 -8.36
N HIS A 235 5.10 6.63 -7.97
CA HIS A 235 5.68 7.56 -7.01
C HIS A 235 6.40 8.72 -7.70
N ASP A 236 6.22 9.93 -7.17
CA ASP A 236 6.78 11.16 -7.72
C ASP A 236 8.11 11.52 -7.05
N LEU A 237 9.16 10.75 -7.37
CA LEU A 237 10.51 11.01 -6.87
C LEU A 237 11.14 12.23 -7.52
N LEU A 238 10.77 12.56 -8.77
CA LEU A 238 11.38 13.68 -9.49
C LEU A 238 11.00 15.02 -8.86
N THR A 239 9.77 15.21 -8.42
CA THR A 239 9.37 16.41 -7.68
C THR A 239 10.20 16.61 -6.41
N LEU A 240 10.57 15.52 -5.71
CA LEU A 240 11.44 15.59 -4.54
C LEU A 240 12.88 15.99 -4.93
N VAL A 241 13.41 15.44 -6.03
CA VAL A 241 14.76 15.78 -6.53
C VAL A 241 14.80 17.24 -6.99
N GLU A 242 13.78 17.73 -7.70
CA GLU A 242 13.72 19.13 -8.11
C GLU A 242 13.58 20.08 -6.92
N ALA A 243 12.87 19.69 -5.84
CA ALA A 243 12.84 20.46 -4.60
C ALA A 243 14.22 20.48 -3.91
N ALA A 244 14.96 19.36 -3.92
CA ALA A 244 16.32 19.30 -3.41
C ALA A 244 17.27 20.21 -4.18
N ASN A 245 17.09 20.33 -5.51
CA ASN A 245 17.84 21.28 -6.35
C ASN A 245 17.58 22.74 -5.96
N LYS A 246 16.33 23.09 -5.65
CA LYS A 246 15.96 24.44 -5.20
C LYS A 246 16.50 24.77 -3.81
N LEU A 247 16.83 23.77 -3.03
CA LEU A 247 17.36 23.89 -1.67
C LEU A 247 18.85 23.51 -1.58
N GLN A 248 19.58 23.48 -2.70
CA GLN A 248 20.98 23.07 -2.72
C GLN A 248 21.91 24.01 -1.94
N ASP A 249 21.53 25.29 -1.85
CA ASP A 249 22.29 26.32 -1.12
C ASP A 249 21.98 26.34 0.39
N GLU A 250 21.04 25.49 0.82
CA GLU A 250 20.66 25.31 2.23
C GLU A 250 21.47 24.17 2.86
N ASP A 251 22.69 24.44 3.28
CA ASP A 251 23.62 23.44 3.82
C ASP A 251 23.05 22.58 4.94
N ALA A 252 22.08 23.11 5.69
CA ALA A 252 21.43 22.38 6.78
C ALA A 252 20.42 21.34 6.30
N ILE A 253 19.98 21.35 5.03
CA ILE A 253 18.91 20.47 4.52
C ILE A 253 19.51 19.28 3.76
N HIS A 254 18.98 18.07 4.04
CA HIS A 254 19.37 16.86 3.35
C HIS A 254 18.18 15.94 3.02
N PHE A 255 18.16 15.43 1.80
CA PHE A 255 17.14 14.48 1.34
C PHE A 255 17.70 13.05 1.40
N LEU A 256 17.02 12.19 2.15
CA LEU A 256 17.39 10.80 2.31
C LEU A 256 16.32 9.88 1.67
N PHE A 257 16.72 9.16 0.61
CA PHE A 257 15.86 8.20 -0.09
C PHE A 257 16.27 6.78 0.32
N ILE A 258 15.37 6.06 0.99
CA ILE A 258 15.61 4.68 1.42
C ILE A 258 14.64 3.76 0.67
N GLY A 259 15.15 2.88 -0.18
CA GLY A 259 14.31 1.96 -0.90
C GLY A 259 14.83 1.55 -2.27
N GLU A 260 14.02 0.71 -2.92
CA GLU A 260 14.25 0.20 -4.27
C GLU A 260 12.98 0.31 -5.10
N GLY A 261 13.13 0.30 -6.43
CA GLY A 261 12.01 0.33 -7.35
C GLY A 261 12.37 0.89 -8.71
N SER A 262 11.44 0.78 -9.64
CA SER A 262 11.66 1.13 -11.06
C SER A 262 11.88 2.64 -11.32
N GLY A 263 11.47 3.52 -10.41
CA GLY A 263 11.70 4.97 -10.51
C GLY A 263 13.04 5.43 -9.95
N LYS A 264 13.77 4.59 -9.20
CA LYS A 264 15.03 4.95 -8.55
C LYS A 264 16.11 5.37 -9.55
N ALA A 265 16.28 4.62 -10.62
CA ALA A 265 17.32 4.87 -11.61
C ALA A 265 17.18 6.25 -12.26
N GLU A 266 15.96 6.67 -12.58
CA GLU A 266 15.66 7.99 -13.14
C GLU A 266 15.97 9.11 -12.14
N ALA A 267 15.56 8.96 -10.88
CA ALA A 267 15.84 9.91 -9.81
C ALA A 267 17.35 10.05 -9.56
N VAL A 268 18.11 8.95 -9.50
CA VAL A 268 19.57 8.94 -9.34
C VAL A 268 20.24 9.63 -10.52
N ALA A 269 19.83 9.33 -11.76
CA ALA A 269 20.36 10.00 -12.95
C ALA A 269 20.11 11.52 -12.91
N ARG A 270 18.94 11.94 -12.44
CA ARG A 270 18.59 13.36 -12.32
C ARG A 270 19.44 14.07 -11.25
N VAL A 271 19.63 13.46 -10.08
CA VAL A 271 20.52 13.97 -9.01
C VAL A 271 21.95 14.17 -9.54
N LYS A 272 22.46 13.17 -10.28
CA LYS A 272 23.80 13.25 -10.89
C LYS A 272 23.89 14.36 -11.95
N ALA A 273 22.89 14.51 -12.79
CA ALA A 273 22.85 15.54 -13.83
C ALA A 273 22.81 16.96 -13.25
N LEU A 274 22.18 17.14 -12.09
CA LEU A 274 22.11 18.41 -11.36
C LEU A 274 23.31 18.65 -10.43
N GLY A 275 24.17 17.67 -10.22
CA GLY A 275 25.33 17.77 -9.31
C GLY A 275 24.99 17.94 -7.84
N LEU A 276 23.81 17.42 -7.39
CA LEU A 276 23.33 17.64 -6.03
C LEU A 276 24.15 16.85 -5.01
N VAL A 277 24.57 17.54 -3.96
CA VAL A 277 25.30 16.98 -2.80
C VAL A 277 24.41 16.79 -1.57
N ASN A 278 23.22 17.39 -1.57
CA ASN A 278 22.25 17.32 -0.48
C ASN A 278 21.25 16.17 -0.63
N VAL A 279 21.58 15.12 -1.39
CA VAL A 279 20.74 13.95 -1.64
C VAL A 279 21.53 12.66 -1.44
N THR A 280 20.97 11.73 -0.64
CA THR A 280 21.53 10.39 -0.43
C THR A 280 20.51 9.32 -0.78
N PHE A 281 20.92 8.29 -1.56
CA PHE A 281 20.14 7.08 -1.81
C PHE A 281 20.71 5.89 -1.04
N ARG A 282 19.83 5.16 -0.36
CA ARG A 282 20.14 3.89 0.33
C ARG A 282 19.27 2.78 -0.22
N ALA A 283 19.78 1.56 -0.22
CA ALA A 283 18.99 0.37 -0.50
C ALA A 283 17.93 0.17 0.59
N PHE A 284 16.96 -0.68 0.32
CA PHE A 284 15.98 -1.10 1.30
C PHE A 284 16.72 -1.81 2.45
N ALA A 285 16.44 -1.38 3.67
CA ALA A 285 16.88 -2.07 4.86
C ALA A 285 16.00 -3.29 5.13
N ASP A 286 16.52 -4.28 5.81
CA ASP A 286 15.71 -5.39 6.30
C ASP A 286 14.56 -4.87 7.18
N ARG A 287 13.50 -5.65 7.29
CA ARG A 287 12.32 -5.25 8.07
C ARG A 287 12.63 -5.02 9.56
N SER A 288 13.69 -5.66 10.08
CA SER A 288 14.24 -5.40 11.41
C SER A 288 14.76 -3.98 11.59
N GLU A 289 15.19 -3.31 10.50
CA GLU A 289 15.69 -1.94 10.52
C GLU A 289 14.59 -0.91 10.17
N LEU A 290 13.34 -1.36 10.00
CA LEU A 290 12.25 -0.48 9.60
C LEU A 290 12.08 0.70 10.56
N ASN A 291 12.14 0.45 11.88
CA ASN A 291 12.02 1.50 12.88
C ASN A 291 13.14 2.54 12.77
N ILE A 292 14.38 2.10 12.58
CA ILE A 292 15.54 2.99 12.40
C ILE A 292 15.37 3.82 11.13
N SER A 293 14.98 3.17 10.02
CA SER A 293 14.79 3.83 8.72
C SER A 293 13.69 4.89 8.74
N LEU A 294 12.57 4.62 9.40
CA LEU A 294 11.45 5.57 9.47
C LEU A 294 11.72 6.73 10.44
N ASN A 295 12.53 6.49 11.48
CA ASN A 295 12.94 7.52 12.42
C ASN A 295 14.14 8.37 11.94
N ALA A 296 14.77 8.01 10.81
CA ALA A 296 15.88 8.78 10.22
C ALA A 296 15.40 10.06 9.52
N SER A 297 14.61 10.89 10.21
CA SER A 297 14.02 12.10 9.63
C SER A 297 13.60 13.15 10.66
N ASP A 298 13.60 14.41 10.23
CA ASP A 298 12.82 15.48 10.84
C ASP A 298 11.40 15.54 10.25
N VAL A 299 11.29 15.23 8.93
CA VAL A 299 10.02 15.17 8.20
C VAL A 299 10.02 13.94 7.30
N SER A 300 8.94 13.18 7.34
CA SER A 300 8.74 12.02 6.47
C SER A 300 7.93 12.40 5.24
N VAL A 301 8.37 11.93 4.06
CA VAL A 301 7.72 12.27 2.80
C VAL A 301 6.96 11.08 2.23
N LEU A 302 5.76 11.35 1.74
CA LEU A 302 4.97 10.47 0.90
C LEU A 302 4.69 11.20 -0.41
N ALA A 303 5.02 10.58 -1.55
CA ALA A 303 4.83 11.22 -2.85
C ALA A 303 4.19 10.25 -3.85
N PHE A 304 3.11 10.70 -4.47
CA PHE A 304 2.46 10.05 -5.60
C PHE A 304 2.44 10.96 -6.82
N LYS A 305 2.42 10.35 -7.99
CA LYS A 305 2.17 11.06 -9.24
C LYS A 305 0.74 11.60 -9.24
N LYS A 306 0.51 12.59 -10.10
CA LYS A 306 -0.79 13.17 -10.35
C LYS A 306 -1.81 12.13 -10.83
N HIS A 307 -3.06 12.31 -10.47
CA HIS A 307 -4.18 11.43 -10.82
C HIS A 307 -4.10 10.03 -10.21
N MET A 308 -3.55 9.92 -9.00
CA MET A 308 -3.55 8.69 -8.20
C MET A 308 -4.69 8.62 -7.17
N GLU A 309 -5.46 9.71 -7.01
CA GLU A 309 -6.57 9.74 -6.05
C GLU A 309 -7.58 8.63 -6.34
N GLY A 310 -8.04 7.95 -5.30
CA GLY A 310 -9.00 6.86 -5.38
C GLY A 310 -8.49 5.57 -6.03
N ILE A 311 -7.30 5.59 -6.65
CA ILE A 311 -6.77 4.43 -7.37
C ILE A 311 -6.05 3.46 -6.46
N SER A 312 -5.24 3.97 -5.55
CA SER A 312 -4.45 3.20 -4.60
C SER A 312 -4.14 4.03 -3.35
N VAL A 313 -4.25 3.42 -2.18
CA VAL A 313 -3.93 4.08 -0.91
C VAL A 313 -2.59 3.56 -0.38
N PRO A 314 -1.61 4.45 -0.14
CA PRO A 314 -0.28 4.01 0.30
C PRO A 314 -0.29 3.57 1.75
N SER A 315 -0.12 2.29 1.98
CA SER A 315 -0.06 1.71 3.34
C SER A 315 1.08 2.26 4.20
N ARG A 316 2.13 2.84 3.58
CA ARG A 316 3.25 3.45 4.31
C ARG A 316 2.82 4.65 5.16
N LEU A 317 1.72 5.35 4.81
CA LEU A 317 1.19 6.45 5.60
C LEU A 317 1.10 6.07 7.09
N TYR A 318 0.51 4.95 7.38
CA TYR A 318 0.26 4.51 8.75
C TYR A 318 1.54 4.16 9.51
N ASN A 319 2.57 3.65 8.82
CA ASN A 319 3.89 3.40 9.42
C ASN A 319 4.66 4.71 9.67
N LEU A 320 4.54 5.73 8.79
CA LEU A 320 5.09 7.06 9.03
C LEU A 320 4.41 7.72 10.24
N MET A 321 3.10 7.57 10.37
CA MET A 321 2.35 8.02 11.54
C MET A 321 2.83 7.29 12.81
N ALA A 322 3.09 5.98 12.74
CA ALA A 322 3.60 5.21 13.86
C ALA A 322 4.97 5.69 14.34
N ALA A 323 5.85 6.11 13.43
CA ALA A 323 7.13 6.71 13.78
C ALA A 323 7.01 8.12 14.41
N GLY A 324 5.79 8.68 14.47
CA GLY A 324 5.55 9.99 15.10
C GLY A 324 6.33 11.11 14.41
N LYS A 325 6.35 11.13 13.08
CA LYS A 325 7.01 12.20 12.31
C LYS A 325 5.97 13.07 11.60
N PRO A 326 6.25 14.37 11.43
CA PRO A 326 5.47 15.22 10.53
C PRO A 326 5.48 14.65 9.12
N ILE A 327 4.33 14.68 8.43
CA ILE A 327 4.19 14.11 7.09
C ILE A 327 4.11 15.22 6.06
N LEU A 328 5.00 15.18 5.07
CA LEU A 328 4.95 16.02 3.89
C LEU A 328 4.39 15.17 2.74
N ALA A 329 3.13 15.36 2.41
CA ALA A 329 2.43 14.56 1.42
C ALA A 329 2.35 15.28 0.06
N VAL A 330 3.08 14.78 -0.92
CA VAL A 330 2.99 15.22 -2.32
C VAL A 330 1.95 14.35 -3.02
N VAL A 331 0.69 14.81 -3.03
CA VAL A 331 -0.47 14.02 -3.47
C VAL A 331 -1.58 14.91 -4.03
N ASP A 332 -2.52 14.32 -4.78
CA ASP A 332 -3.73 15.01 -5.21
C ASP A 332 -4.56 15.47 -3.99
N ASN A 333 -5.10 16.68 -4.05
CA ASN A 333 -5.80 17.33 -2.92
C ASN A 333 -7.04 16.57 -2.41
N ALA A 334 -7.72 15.82 -3.27
CA ALA A 334 -8.90 15.04 -2.94
C ALA A 334 -8.59 13.57 -2.59
N SER A 335 -7.32 13.23 -2.40
CA SER A 335 -6.90 11.89 -2.01
C SER A 335 -7.12 11.62 -0.52
N GLU A 336 -7.34 10.35 -0.15
CA GLU A 336 -7.41 9.89 1.24
C GLU A 336 -6.21 10.37 2.08
N VAL A 337 -5.01 10.33 1.50
CA VAL A 337 -3.80 10.81 2.18
C VAL A 337 -3.90 12.28 2.54
N ALA A 338 -4.35 13.11 1.59
CA ALA A 338 -4.51 14.54 1.83
C ALA A 338 -5.56 14.83 2.91
N ASP A 339 -6.67 14.08 2.89
CA ASP A 339 -7.73 14.21 3.89
C ASP A 339 -7.22 13.81 5.29
N VAL A 340 -6.55 12.65 5.42
CA VAL A 340 -5.97 12.21 6.70
C VAL A 340 -4.95 13.20 7.25
N VAL A 341 -4.04 13.71 6.39
CA VAL A 341 -3.01 14.68 6.81
C VAL A 341 -3.65 15.97 7.34
N ARG A 342 -4.67 16.49 6.68
CA ARG A 342 -5.36 17.72 7.08
C ARG A 342 -6.22 17.53 8.33
N GLU A 343 -7.08 16.50 8.34
CA GLU A 343 -8.03 16.25 9.42
C GLU A 343 -7.34 15.96 10.76
N ALA A 344 -6.24 15.22 10.72
CA ALA A 344 -5.47 14.88 11.91
C ALA A 344 -4.41 15.93 12.27
N ASN A 345 -4.20 16.96 11.45
CA ASN A 345 -3.14 17.97 11.61
C ASN A 345 -1.76 17.32 11.83
N ILE A 346 -1.40 16.35 10.97
CA ILE A 346 -0.16 15.56 11.10
C ILE A 346 0.93 16.00 10.11
N GLY A 347 0.68 17.02 9.31
CA GLY A 347 1.62 17.45 8.30
C GLY A 347 1.05 18.48 7.33
N VAL A 348 1.68 18.58 6.18
CA VAL A 348 1.28 19.48 5.09
C VAL A 348 1.12 18.71 3.78
N THR A 349 0.25 19.20 2.90
CA THR A 349 0.00 18.62 1.58
C THR A 349 0.49 19.56 0.49
N VAL A 350 1.14 18.98 -0.53
CA VAL A 350 1.61 19.71 -1.73
C VAL A 350 1.09 18.98 -2.96
N PRO A 351 0.56 19.66 -3.97
CA PRO A 351 0.19 19.03 -5.22
C PRO A 351 1.42 18.36 -5.90
N PRO A 352 1.24 17.23 -6.59
CA PRO A 352 2.29 16.67 -7.43
C PRO A 352 2.81 17.67 -8.46
N GLU A 353 4.05 17.47 -8.93
CA GLU A 353 4.69 18.35 -9.93
C GLU A 353 4.87 19.81 -9.47
N SER A 354 4.94 20.05 -8.15
CA SER A 354 5.07 21.37 -7.54
C SER A 354 6.33 21.53 -6.68
N PRO A 355 7.55 21.39 -7.27
CA PRO A 355 8.80 21.39 -6.50
C PRO A 355 9.09 22.72 -5.80
N GLN A 356 8.61 23.86 -6.33
CA GLN A 356 8.77 25.16 -5.70
C GLN A 356 7.99 25.22 -4.38
N LEU A 357 6.70 24.88 -4.41
CA LEU A 357 5.85 24.86 -3.23
C LEU A 357 6.35 23.83 -2.20
N LEU A 358 6.86 22.69 -2.68
CA LEU A 358 7.48 21.67 -1.83
C LEU A 358 8.69 22.23 -1.07
N ALA A 359 9.57 22.95 -1.75
CA ALA A 359 10.74 23.60 -1.14
C ALA A 359 10.32 24.64 -0.08
N GLU A 360 9.32 25.48 -0.38
CA GLU A 360 8.76 26.46 0.56
C GLU A 360 8.19 25.80 1.81
N GLN A 361 7.45 24.71 1.66
CA GLN A 361 6.90 23.96 2.81
C GLN A 361 8.00 23.28 3.64
N ILE A 362 9.07 22.80 3.01
CA ILE A 362 10.25 22.27 3.74
C ILE A 362 10.91 23.36 4.57
N LEU A 363 11.12 24.55 4.02
CA LEU A 363 11.68 25.68 4.76
C LEU A 363 10.77 26.13 5.92
N HIS A 364 9.45 26.18 5.68
CA HIS A 364 8.49 26.48 6.72
C HIS A 364 8.58 25.47 7.88
N LEU A 365 8.54 24.18 7.56
CA LEU A 365 8.68 23.13 8.57
C LEU A 365 10.07 23.14 9.26
N LYS A 366 11.15 23.46 8.55
CA LYS A 366 12.49 23.60 9.15
C LYS A 366 12.52 24.69 10.21
N ASN A 367 11.85 25.81 9.95
CA ASN A 367 11.91 26.99 10.82
C ASN A 367 10.92 26.93 12.00
N ASP A 368 9.85 26.16 11.92
CA ASP A 368 8.82 26.03 12.95
C ASP A 368 8.92 24.68 13.69
N THR A 369 9.77 24.66 14.71
CA THR A 369 9.96 23.45 15.55
C THR A 369 8.72 23.13 16.39
N ALA A 370 7.98 24.14 16.85
CA ALA A 370 6.78 23.93 17.66
C ALA A 370 5.69 23.23 16.82
N LEU A 371 5.48 23.70 15.59
CA LEU A 371 4.55 23.09 14.65
C LEU A 371 4.93 21.63 14.35
N ARG A 372 6.23 21.36 14.04
CA ARG A 372 6.70 19.98 13.80
C ARG A 372 6.43 19.06 15.00
N ASN A 373 6.72 19.52 16.20
CA ASN A 373 6.51 18.73 17.41
C ASN A 373 5.01 18.42 17.61
N GLN A 374 4.13 19.39 17.37
CA GLN A 374 2.69 19.17 17.45
C GLN A 374 2.21 18.16 16.40
N MET A 375 2.66 18.30 15.14
CA MET A 375 2.34 17.34 14.08
C MET A 375 2.82 15.93 14.40
N ALA A 376 4.01 15.80 14.97
CA ALA A 376 4.58 14.52 15.39
C ALA A 376 3.74 13.83 16.47
N LEU A 377 3.32 14.57 17.49
CA LEU A 377 2.44 14.08 18.55
C LEU A 377 1.07 13.66 18.00
N ASN A 378 0.49 14.49 17.14
CA ASN A 378 -0.79 14.19 16.48
C ASN A 378 -0.68 12.92 15.64
N SER A 379 0.40 12.76 14.88
CA SER A 379 0.69 11.61 14.03
C SER A 379 0.66 10.31 14.82
N ARG A 380 1.41 10.25 15.93
CA ARG A 380 1.43 9.08 16.81
C ARG A 380 0.08 8.82 17.46
N LYS A 381 -0.59 9.85 17.95
CA LYS A 381 -1.91 9.74 18.58
C LYS A 381 -2.95 9.18 17.63
N GLU A 382 -3.02 9.72 16.42
CA GLU A 382 -4.02 9.34 15.41
C GLU A 382 -3.88 7.87 14.98
N VAL A 383 -2.64 7.39 14.73
CA VAL A 383 -2.43 6.00 14.34
C VAL A 383 -2.80 5.02 15.45
N LEU A 384 -2.54 5.37 16.71
CA LEU A 384 -2.91 4.53 17.84
C LEU A 384 -4.43 4.39 18.01
N ILE A 385 -5.18 5.47 17.76
CA ILE A 385 -6.63 5.51 17.95
C ILE A 385 -7.38 4.90 16.78
N LYS A 386 -6.98 5.21 15.53
CA LYS A 386 -7.78 4.86 14.34
C LYS A 386 -7.15 3.80 13.44
N TYR A 387 -5.82 3.69 13.45
CA TYR A 387 -5.09 2.88 12.47
C TYR A 387 -4.15 1.87 13.12
N SER A 388 -4.40 1.47 14.36
CA SER A 388 -3.70 0.35 14.99
C SER A 388 -4.20 -0.98 14.46
N TYR A 389 -3.37 -2.03 14.54
CA TYR A 389 -3.79 -3.37 14.13
C TYR A 389 -5.03 -3.86 14.88
N SER A 390 -5.12 -3.57 16.19
CA SER A 390 -6.27 -3.95 17.01
C SER A 390 -7.58 -3.34 16.51
N GLU A 391 -7.56 -2.07 16.15
CA GLU A 391 -8.73 -1.35 15.63
C GLU A 391 -9.16 -1.88 14.27
N ILE A 392 -8.23 -1.99 13.33
CA ILE A 392 -8.54 -2.48 11.97
C ILE A 392 -8.98 -3.95 12.00
N LYS A 393 -8.35 -4.76 12.83
CA LYS A 393 -8.77 -6.15 13.05
C LYS A 393 -10.23 -6.23 13.52
N GLN A 394 -10.65 -5.37 14.43
CA GLN A 394 -12.01 -5.35 14.92
C GLN A 394 -13.01 -4.97 13.82
N GLN A 395 -12.68 -3.98 12.99
CA GLN A 395 -13.52 -3.60 11.84
C GLN A 395 -13.72 -4.76 10.85
N TYR A 396 -12.66 -5.56 10.58
CA TYR A 396 -12.82 -6.76 9.77
C TYR A 396 -13.70 -7.82 10.45
N ARG A 397 -13.58 -8.03 11.76
CA ARG A 397 -14.45 -8.94 12.51
C ARG A 397 -15.91 -8.51 12.42
N ASP A 398 -16.20 -7.25 12.70
CA ASP A 398 -17.55 -6.70 12.64
C ASP A 398 -18.16 -6.86 11.24
N LEU A 399 -17.36 -6.60 10.18
CA LEU A 399 -17.79 -6.85 8.81
C LEU A 399 -18.13 -8.33 8.58
N PHE A 400 -17.25 -9.24 8.98
CA PHE A 400 -17.49 -10.66 8.76
C PHE A 400 -18.65 -11.20 9.60
N ASP A 401 -18.90 -10.66 10.78
CA ASP A 401 -20.03 -11.05 11.63
C ASP A 401 -21.36 -10.53 11.07
N SER A 402 -21.37 -9.38 10.41
CA SER A 402 -22.57 -8.78 9.78
C SER A 402 -23.00 -9.48 8.50
N LEU A 403 -22.14 -10.26 7.87
CA LEU A 403 -22.37 -11.00 6.63
C LEU A 403 -22.83 -12.44 6.91
#